data_26b2f41cfb581be5719c0110cb5a2264
#
_entry.id   26b2f41cfb581be5719c0110cb5a2264
#
_cell.length_a   1.000
_cell.length_b   1.000
_cell.length_c   1.000
_cell.angle_alpha   90.00
_cell.angle_beta   90.00
_cell.angle_gamma   90.00
#
_symmetry.space_group_name_H-M   'P 1'
#
loop_
_entity.id
_entity.type
_entity.pdbx_description
1 polymer ?
#
loop_
_entity_poly.entity_id
_entity_poly.type
_entity_poly.pdbx_seq_one_letter_code
_entity_poly.pdbx_strand_id
1 'polypeptide(L)'
;GVRTTFSLGDILDYISNIEYKTIEEKEAFIFGFFFGDGSCGKYECLSGLKYSWALNNSDINLVDRLCKICSEVFEIDFKVCNTIASSGVYKINPHGGIGKKCTAKIVHLFRQQCYNKDKLKIVPAKYLNAEPNIKLAYLSGYYGADGAKCQNQKSKNIILSNKGKIGSAMLFYMFRSLGMNVSVNTRKDKANITKLTITSNQQRKHPNVIKKIYPLYSTSDAQYVYDIETETGNFNTGYPLIVKNTDSVFFTFNLSDPSTKNKIVGYDLT
;
A
#
# COMPACT_ATOMS: atom_id res chain seq x y z
N GLY A 1 -1.28 14.58 -24.45
CA GLY A 1 -1.59 13.26 -23.95
C GLY A 1 -1.40 13.22 -22.44
N VAL A 2 -2.22 12.44 -21.74
CA VAL A 2 -2.09 12.24 -20.29
C VAL A 2 -0.78 11.49 -20.03
N ARG A 3 0.07 12.02 -19.15
CA ARG A 3 1.32 11.35 -18.75
C ARG A 3 0.98 10.07 -17.97
N THR A 4 1.47 8.94 -18.44
CA THR A 4 1.16 7.62 -17.86
C THR A 4 2.32 6.99 -17.09
N THR A 5 3.49 7.63 -17.09
CA THR A 5 4.70 7.09 -16.45
C THR A 5 5.33 8.12 -15.50
N PHE A 6 5.52 7.72 -14.26
CA PHE A 6 6.12 8.53 -13.19
C PHE A 6 7.41 7.89 -12.68
N SER A 7 8.23 8.68 -12.01
CA SER A 7 9.56 8.30 -11.51
C SER A 7 9.73 8.72 -10.04
N LEU A 8 10.86 8.34 -9.45
CA LEU A 8 11.25 8.85 -8.13
C LEU A 8 11.40 10.39 -8.13
N GLY A 9 11.88 10.96 -9.25
CA GLY A 9 11.98 12.41 -9.38
C GLY A 9 10.65 13.12 -9.21
N ASP A 10 9.58 12.56 -9.79
CA ASP A 10 8.24 13.11 -9.65
C ASP A 10 7.73 13.06 -8.20
N ILE A 11 8.05 12.00 -7.46
CA ILE A 11 7.71 11.88 -6.03
C ILE A 11 8.44 12.94 -5.21
N LEU A 12 9.73 13.14 -5.45
CA LEU A 12 10.54 14.12 -4.73
C LEU A 12 10.11 15.56 -5.06
N ASP A 13 9.84 15.84 -6.34
CA ASP A 13 9.30 17.12 -6.77
C ASP A 13 7.94 17.39 -6.13
N TYR A 14 7.09 16.37 -6.05
CA TYR A 14 5.78 16.48 -5.43
C TYR A 14 5.88 16.86 -3.94
N ILE A 15 6.76 16.20 -3.19
CA ILE A 15 7.02 16.52 -1.77
C ILE A 15 7.52 17.95 -1.63
N SER A 16 8.39 18.40 -2.55
CA SER A 16 8.98 19.75 -2.51
C SER A 16 7.97 20.86 -2.82
N ASN A 17 6.87 20.55 -3.51
CA ASN A 17 5.89 21.52 -4.00
C ASN A 17 4.48 21.28 -3.45
N ILE A 18 4.34 20.58 -2.34
CA ILE A 18 3.03 20.14 -1.83
C ILE A 18 2.12 21.32 -1.46
N GLU A 19 2.65 22.45 -1.03
CA GLU A 19 1.85 23.63 -0.66
C GLU A 19 1.09 24.23 -1.84
N TYR A 20 1.59 24.06 -3.05
CA TYR A 20 1.00 24.60 -4.29
C TYR A 20 0.01 23.64 -4.96
N LYS A 21 -0.29 22.50 -4.34
CA LYS A 21 -1.20 21.50 -4.87
C LYS A 21 -2.66 21.79 -4.50
N THR A 22 -3.59 21.12 -5.18
CA THR A 22 -5.02 21.23 -4.86
C THR A 22 -5.34 20.64 -3.49
N ILE A 23 -6.49 21.01 -2.92
CA ILE A 23 -6.94 20.48 -1.62
C ILE A 23 -7.07 18.94 -1.67
N GLU A 24 -7.59 18.40 -2.78
CA GLU A 24 -7.74 16.95 -2.96
C GLU A 24 -6.39 16.24 -3.01
N GLU A 25 -5.40 16.82 -3.69
CA GLU A 25 -4.04 16.30 -3.73
C GLU A 25 -3.37 16.38 -2.35
N LYS A 26 -3.55 17.50 -1.62
CA LYS A 26 -3.05 17.64 -0.24
C LYS A 26 -3.69 16.61 0.70
N GLU A 27 -4.99 16.37 0.56
CA GLU A 27 -5.68 15.33 1.33
C GLU A 27 -5.06 13.95 1.06
N ALA A 28 -4.89 13.59 -0.22
CA ALA A 28 -4.28 12.32 -0.61
C ALA A 28 -2.86 12.18 -0.03
N PHE A 29 -2.07 13.25 -0.07
CA PHE A 29 -0.73 13.28 0.52
C PHE A 29 -0.76 13.01 2.04
N ILE A 30 -1.67 13.66 2.78
CA ILE A 30 -1.84 13.45 4.22
C ILE A 30 -2.20 11.99 4.52
N PHE A 31 -3.12 11.39 3.75
CA PHE A 31 -3.50 9.98 3.91
C PHE A 31 -2.34 9.04 3.60
N GLY A 32 -1.55 9.33 2.57
CA GLY A 32 -0.34 8.59 2.26
C GLY A 32 0.72 8.69 3.35
N PHE A 33 0.94 9.88 3.88
CA PHE A 33 1.85 10.11 5.00
C PHE A 33 1.39 9.38 6.26
N PHE A 34 0.08 9.41 6.54
CA PHE A 34 -0.51 8.64 7.63
C PHE A 34 -0.33 7.13 7.44
N PHE A 35 -0.38 6.63 6.22
CA PHE A 35 -0.15 5.21 5.93
C PHE A 35 1.24 4.77 6.41
N GLY A 36 2.27 5.59 6.23
CA GLY A 36 3.60 5.38 6.81
C GLY A 36 3.61 5.64 8.33
N ASP A 37 3.86 6.86 8.70
CA ASP A 37 4.15 7.30 10.07
C ASP A 37 2.96 7.90 10.83
N GLY A 38 1.74 7.65 10.38
CA GLY A 38 0.54 8.09 11.09
C GLY A 38 0.11 7.10 12.17
N SER A 39 -0.57 7.62 13.18
CA SER A 39 -1.22 6.82 14.21
C SER A 39 -2.55 7.42 14.63
N CYS A 40 -3.54 6.58 14.89
CA CYS A 40 -4.78 7.01 15.52
C CYS A 40 -5.33 5.92 16.45
N GLY A 41 -5.93 6.35 17.54
CA GLY A 41 -6.45 5.45 18.55
C GLY A 41 -7.63 6.03 19.33
N LYS A 42 -8.36 5.13 19.96
CA LYS A 42 -9.43 5.41 20.90
C LYS A 42 -9.10 4.62 22.16
N TYR A 43 -8.98 5.30 23.28
CA TYR A 43 -8.53 4.74 24.54
C TYR A 43 -9.51 5.06 25.67
N GLU A 44 -9.81 4.10 26.49
CA GLU A 44 -10.55 4.28 27.74
C GLU A 44 -9.55 4.66 28.84
N CYS A 45 -9.84 5.76 29.52
CA CYS A 45 -9.05 6.28 30.64
C CYS A 45 -9.99 6.56 31.81
N LEU A 46 -9.45 6.71 33.04
CA LEU A 46 -10.21 7.08 34.22
C LEU A 46 -11.04 8.37 34.01
N SER A 47 -10.52 9.30 33.20
CA SER A 47 -11.19 10.56 32.83
C SER A 47 -12.16 10.42 31.64
N GLY A 48 -12.51 9.18 31.26
CA GLY A 48 -13.38 8.88 30.11
C GLY A 48 -12.60 8.62 28.82
N LEU A 49 -13.34 8.61 27.72
CA LEU A 49 -12.83 8.23 26.40
C LEU A 49 -11.91 9.30 25.83
N LYS A 50 -10.69 8.90 25.42
CA LYS A 50 -9.71 9.76 24.75
C LYS A 50 -9.50 9.31 23.31
N TYR A 51 -9.38 10.28 22.41
CA TYR A 51 -9.04 10.10 21.02
C TYR A 51 -7.64 10.67 20.76
N SER A 52 -6.85 9.95 19.99
CA SER A 52 -5.49 10.34 19.61
C SER A 52 -5.33 10.18 18.11
N TRP A 53 -4.79 11.18 17.46
CA TRP A 53 -4.35 11.14 16.06
C TRP A 53 -3.04 11.89 15.94
N ALA A 54 -2.08 11.36 15.22
CA ALA A 54 -0.81 12.03 15.00
C ALA A 54 -0.17 11.60 13.68
N LEU A 55 0.59 12.53 13.07
CA LEU A 55 1.64 12.23 12.10
C LEU A 55 2.99 12.47 12.74
N ASN A 56 3.97 11.63 12.42
CA ASN A 56 5.29 11.68 13.06
C ASN A 56 6.38 11.78 11.99
N ASN A 57 7.38 12.62 12.19
CA ASN A 57 8.60 12.62 11.38
C ASN A 57 9.77 13.30 12.12
N SER A 58 11.00 13.00 11.74
CA SER A 58 12.20 13.63 12.29
C SER A 58 12.61 14.92 11.54
N ASP A 59 12.10 15.15 10.34
CA ASP A 59 12.37 16.32 9.52
C ASP A 59 11.41 17.47 9.87
N ILE A 60 11.90 18.45 10.61
CA ILE A 60 11.09 19.58 11.05
C ILE A 60 10.53 20.42 9.88
N ASN A 61 11.29 20.58 8.79
CA ASN A 61 10.84 21.35 7.66
C ASN A 61 9.63 20.70 6.97
N LEU A 62 9.67 19.37 6.81
CA LEU A 62 8.55 18.61 6.28
C LEU A 62 7.36 18.62 7.25
N VAL A 63 7.61 18.51 8.55
CA VAL A 63 6.57 18.54 9.59
C VAL A 63 5.84 19.88 9.63
N ASP A 64 6.55 21.00 9.57
CA ASP A 64 5.94 22.33 9.57
C ASP A 64 5.04 22.55 8.34
N ARG A 65 5.49 22.13 7.16
CA ARG A 65 4.71 22.20 5.93
C ARG A 65 3.48 21.29 6.01
N LEU A 66 3.67 20.06 6.48
CA LEU A 66 2.58 19.09 6.64
C LEU A 66 1.55 19.58 7.67
N CYS A 67 1.98 20.22 8.73
CA CYS A 67 1.09 20.82 9.73
C CYS A 67 0.17 21.89 9.11
N LYS A 68 0.73 22.78 8.25
CA LYS A 68 -0.03 23.81 7.52
C LYS A 68 -1.07 23.18 6.60
N ILE A 69 -0.68 22.20 5.77
CA ILE A 69 -1.64 21.55 4.85
C ILE A 69 -2.69 20.72 5.59
N CYS A 70 -2.39 20.15 6.77
CA CYS A 70 -3.40 19.50 7.60
C CYS A 70 -4.45 20.52 8.08
N SER A 71 -4.02 21.71 8.52
CA SER A 71 -4.97 22.75 8.94
C SER A 71 -5.83 23.25 7.79
N GLU A 72 -5.25 23.40 6.61
CA GLU A 72 -5.96 23.81 5.40
C GLU A 72 -7.00 22.75 4.95
N VAL A 73 -6.61 21.47 4.89
CA VAL A 73 -7.47 20.39 4.38
C VAL A 73 -8.61 20.05 5.35
N PHE A 74 -8.34 20.05 6.65
CA PHE A 74 -9.35 19.64 7.64
C PHE A 74 -10.09 20.82 8.28
N GLU A 75 -9.73 22.07 7.93
CA GLU A 75 -10.34 23.30 8.45
C GLU A 75 -10.34 23.37 9.99
N ILE A 76 -9.30 22.82 10.60
CA ILE A 76 -9.05 22.87 12.04
C ILE A 76 -7.58 23.13 12.31
N ASP A 77 -7.28 23.70 13.48
CA ASP A 77 -5.90 23.93 13.86
C ASP A 77 -5.15 22.63 14.16
N PHE A 78 -3.93 22.54 13.66
CA PHE A 78 -2.95 21.53 14.04
C PHE A 78 -1.74 22.21 14.66
N LYS A 79 -1.05 21.48 15.52
CA LYS A 79 0.20 21.94 16.12
C LYS A 79 1.29 20.91 16.03
N VAL A 80 2.52 21.39 15.91
CA VAL A 80 3.72 20.60 16.04
C VAL A 80 4.12 20.49 17.51
N CYS A 81 4.28 19.27 17.99
CA CYS A 81 4.82 18.97 19.31
C CYS A 81 6.24 18.42 19.15
N ASN A 82 7.20 19.06 19.79
CA ASN A 82 8.57 18.57 19.85
C ASN A 82 8.65 17.40 20.83
N THR A 83 8.84 16.20 20.34
CA THR A 83 9.04 14.98 21.14
C THR A 83 10.35 14.28 20.80
N ILE A 84 11.33 15.02 20.22
CA ILE A 84 12.63 14.48 19.82
C ILE A 84 13.34 13.79 20.99
N ALA A 85 13.37 14.42 22.16
CA ALA A 85 14.04 13.89 23.34
C ALA A 85 13.45 12.55 23.83
N SER A 86 12.14 12.33 23.64
CA SER A 86 11.46 11.12 24.14
C SER A 86 11.22 10.05 23.08
N SER A 87 11.03 10.45 21.83
CA SER A 87 10.63 9.52 20.74
C SER A 87 11.41 9.68 19.44
N GLY A 88 12.37 10.61 19.37
CA GLY A 88 13.18 10.86 18.18
C GLY A 88 12.46 11.53 17.02
N VAL A 89 11.22 12.00 17.22
CA VAL A 89 10.39 12.58 16.17
C VAL A 89 9.64 13.82 16.67
N TYR A 90 9.21 14.67 15.73
CA TYR A 90 8.16 15.66 15.94
C TYR A 90 6.80 15.03 15.68
N LYS A 91 5.76 15.53 16.34
CA LYS A 91 4.37 15.05 16.17
C LYS A 91 3.47 16.18 15.76
N ILE A 92 2.65 15.94 14.76
CA ILE A 92 1.55 16.84 14.36
C ILE A 92 0.27 16.29 14.98
N ASN A 93 -0.41 17.12 15.77
CA ASN A 93 -1.68 16.74 16.42
C ASN A 93 -2.75 17.80 16.15
N PRO A 94 -4.03 17.39 16.04
CA PRO A 94 -5.14 18.34 16.06
C PRO A 94 -5.10 19.20 17.32
N HIS A 95 -5.28 20.51 17.18
CA HIS A 95 -5.25 21.47 18.28
C HIS A 95 -6.33 22.52 18.07
N GLY A 96 -6.97 22.96 19.17
CA GLY A 96 -7.99 24.00 19.08
C GLY A 96 -9.37 23.49 18.65
N GLY A 97 -10.29 24.43 18.51
CA GLY A 97 -11.70 24.15 18.28
C GLY A 97 -12.40 23.64 19.55
N ILE A 98 -13.66 23.26 19.44
CA ILE A 98 -14.40 22.63 20.53
C ILE A 98 -13.84 21.21 20.76
N GLY A 99 -12.56 21.18 21.07
CA GLY A 99 -11.59 20.20 21.57
C GLY A 99 -11.79 18.74 21.14
N LYS A 100 -12.46 17.99 22.00
CA LYS A 100 -12.59 16.54 21.84
C LYS A 100 -13.39 16.08 20.62
N LYS A 101 -14.33 16.92 20.12
CA LYS A 101 -15.20 16.53 18.99
C LYS A 101 -14.45 16.54 17.64
N CYS A 102 -13.53 17.47 17.40
CA CYS A 102 -12.78 17.51 16.15
C CYS A 102 -11.78 16.36 16.04
N THR A 103 -11.01 16.09 17.09
CA THR A 103 -10.09 14.94 17.12
C THR A 103 -10.85 13.62 16.97
N ALA A 104 -12.03 13.48 17.61
CA ALA A 104 -12.84 12.27 17.46
C ALA A 104 -13.28 12.06 16.01
N LYS A 105 -13.74 13.10 15.29
CA LYS A 105 -14.13 13.00 13.87
C LYS A 105 -12.96 12.52 13.00
N ILE A 106 -11.77 13.13 13.16
CA ILE A 106 -10.57 12.71 12.41
C ILE A 106 -10.22 11.26 12.72
N VAL A 107 -10.22 10.86 14.00
CA VAL A 107 -9.93 9.48 14.38
C VAL A 107 -10.93 8.50 13.77
N HIS A 108 -12.22 8.82 13.78
CA HIS A 108 -13.24 7.97 13.14
C HIS A 108 -13.00 7.85 11.63
N LEU A 109 -12.74 8.96 10.94
CA LEU A 109 -12.44 8.98 9.51
C LEU A 109 -11.26 8.06 9.16
N PHE A 110 -10.13 8.25 9.83
CA PHE A 110 -8.92 7.48 9.54
C PHE A 110 -9.05 6.01 9.95
N ARG A 111 -9.71 5.70 11.07
CA ARG A 111 -9.93 4.31 11.45
C ARG A 111 -10.83 3.57 10.48
N GLN A 112 -11.87 4.21 9.97
CA GLN A 112 -12.79 3.62 9.00
C GLN A 112 -12.13 3.39 7.64
N GLN A 113 -11.32 4.34 7.17
CA GLN A 113 -10.77 4.31 5.82
C GLN A 113 -9.39 3.65 5.73
N CYS A 114 -8.55 3.77 6.76
CA CYS A 114 -7.15 3.37 6.71
C CYS A 114 -6.82 2.05 7.39
N TYR A 115 -7.79 1.36 7.98
CA TYR A 115 -7.53 0.10 8.67
C TYR A 115 -8.52 -1.00 8.26
N ASN A 116 -8.00 -2.22 8.12
CA ASN A 116 -8.81 -3.41 7.94
C ASN A 116 -9.28 -4.00 9.28
N LYS A 117 -9.99 -5.14 9.23
CA LYS A 117 -10.47 -5.87 10.42
C LYS A 117 -9.35 -6.29 11.37
N ASP A 118 -8.18 -6.59 10.84
CA ASP A 118 -6.99 -7.00 11.61
C ASP A 118 -6.19 -5.81 12.16
N LYS A 119 -6.73 -4.60 12.07
CA LYS A 119 -6.08 -3.34 12.48
C LYS A 119 -4.77 -3.04 11.72
N LEU A 120 -4.61 -3.62 10.53
CA LEU A 120 -3.51 -3.33 9.64
C LEU A 120 -3.91 -2.20 8.68
N LYS A 121 -2.95 -1.33 8.35
CA LYS A 121 -3.20 -0.20 7.46
C LYS A 121 -3.47 -0.67 6.03
N ILE A 122 -4.46 -0.05 5.42
CA ILE A 122 -4.85 -0.24 4.01
C ILE A 122 -4.95 1.10 3.31
N VAL A 123 -4.83 1.11 1.99
CA VAL A 123 -5.08 2.30 1.17
C VAL A 123 -6.60 2.51 1.09
N PRO A 124 -7.12 3.71 1.39
CA PRO A 124 -8.53 4.00 1.18
C PRO A 124 -8.95 3.76 -0.27
N ALA A 125 -10.11 3.11 -0.47
CA ALA A 125 -10.59 2.72 -1.80
C ALA A 125 -10.65 3.89 -2.80
N LYS A 126 -11.00 5.09 -2.32
CA LYS A 126 -11.08 6.30 -3.15
C LYS A 126 -9.75 6.66 -3.85
N TYR A 127 -8.60 6.31 -3.27
CA TYR A 127 -7.29 6.59 -3.87
C TYR A 127 -6.81 5.50 -4.82
N LEU A 128 -7.29 4.27 -4.70
CA LEU A 128 -6.87 3.17 -5.58
C LEU A 128 -7.23 3.41 -7.05
N ASN A 129 -8.43 3.96 -7.28
CA ASN A 129 -8.95 4.22 -8.62
C ASN A 129 -8.98 5.72 -8.97
N ALA A 130 -8.31 6.55 -8.16
CA ALA A 130 -8.22 7.98 -8.41
C ALA A 130 -7.37 8.31 -9.65
N GLU A 131 -7.45 9.57 -10.06
CA GLU A 131 -6.62 10.12 -11.14
C GLU A 131 -5.12 10.01 -10.80
N PRO A 132 -4.24 9.93 -11.81
CA PRO A 132 -2.81 9.72 -11.61
C PRO A 132 -2.15 10.71 -10.65
N ASN A 133 -2.53 11.99 -10.67
CA ASN A 133 -1.99 13.01 -9.78
C ASN A 133 -2.35 12.75 -8.31
N ILE A 134 -3.57 12.30 -8.05
CA ILE A 134 -4.04 11.95 -6.70
C ILE A 134 -3.31 10.71 -6.17
N LYS A 135 -3.11 9.70 -7.02
CA LYS A 135 -2.30 8.53 -6.67
C LYS A 135 -0.85 8.92 -6.39
N LEU A 136 -0.28 9.79 -7.23
CA LEU A 136 1.09 10.30 -7.02
C LEU A 136 1.19 11.06 -5.71
N ALA A 137 0.20 11.91 -5.38
CA ALA A 137 0.13 12.61 -4.10
C ALA A 137 0.17 11.65 -2.91
N TYR A 138 -0.69 10.63 -2.93
CA TYR A 138 -0.74 9.61 -1.88
C TYR A 138 0.61 8.89 -1.71
N LEU A 139 1.20 8.42 -2.83
CA LEU A 139 2.49 7.70 -2.81
C LEU A 139 3.65 8.59 -2.39
N SER A 140 3.60 9.88 -2.73
CA SER A 140 4.58 10.88 -2.29
C SER A 140 4.48 11.14 -0.79
N GLY A 141 3.26 11.20 -0.24
CA GLY A 141 3.04 11.26 1.21
C GLY A 141 3.62 10.04 1.92
N TYR A 142 3.33 8.84 1.43
CA TYR A 142 3.88 7.60 2.00
C TYR A 142 5.41 7.56 1.92
N TYR A 143 5.99 7.98 0.80
CA TYR A 143 7.44 8.07 0.67
C TYR A 143 8.06 9.10 1.62
N GLY A 144 7.41 10.26 1.80
CA GLY A 144 7.84 11.30 2.74
C GLY A 144 7.88 10.81 4.20
N ALA A 145 6.96 9.91 4.57
CA ALA A 145 6.92 9.29 5.88
C ALA A 145 8.00 8.20 6.05
N ASP A 146 7.90 7.13 5.24
CA ASP A 146 8.62 5.86 5.41
C ASP A 146 9.72 5.62 4.35
N GLY A 147 9.89 6.54 3.40
CA GLY A 147 10.92 6.41 2.37
C GLY A 147 12.31 6.24 2.99
N ALA A 148 13.01 5.17 2.59
CA ALA A 148 14.38 4.98 3.03
C ALA A 148 15.24 6.17 2.60
N LYS A 149 15.65 6.98 3.55
CA LYS A 149 16.62 8.08 3.35
C LYS A 149 17.98 7.45 3.07
N CYS A 150 18.17 6.89 1.87
CA CYS A 150 19.46 6.38 1.43
C CYS A 150 20.43 7.55 1.29
N GLN A 151 21.29 7.72 2.27
CA GLN A 151 22.38 8.70 2.24
C GLN A 151 23.38 8.46 1.09
N ASN A 152 23.37 7.26 0.51
CA ASN A 152 24.14 6.90 -0.68
C ASN A 152 23.21 6.74 -1.88
N GLN A 153 22.86 7.83 -2.54
CA GLN A 153 21.96 7.89 -3.72
C GLN A 153 22.54 7.26 -5.00
N LYS A 154 23.36 6.22 -4.91
CA LYS A 154 23.78 5.45 -6.11
C LYS A 154 22.64 4.60 -6.67
N SER A 155 21.62 4.25 -5.89
CA SER A 155 20.47 3.49 -6.37
C SER A 155 19.24 4.42 -6.51
N LYS A 156 18.74 4.55 -7.72
CA LYS A 156 17.48 5.26 -8.04
C LYS A 156 16.24 4.45 -7.64
N ASN A 157 16.33 3.63 -6.60
CA ASN A 157 15.27 2.74 -6.17
C ASN A 157 14.57 3.29 -4.93
N ILE A 158 13.24 3.24 -4.92
CA ILE A 158 12.44 3.46 -3.73
C ILE A 158 12.28 2.12 -3.02
N ILE A 159 12.60 2.07 -1.73
CA ILE A 159 12.41 0.89 -0.90
C ILE A 159 11.42 1.24 0.21
N LEU A 160 10.31 0.52 0.26
CA LEU A 160 9.26 0.68 1.24
C LEU A 160 8.98 -0.67 1.91
N SER A 161 8.72 -0.65 3.20
CA SER A 161 8.37 -1.85 3.96
C SER A 161 7.00 -1.64 4.61
N ASN A 162 6.08 -2.55 4.40
CA ASN A 162 4.74 -2.47 4.97
C ASN A 162 4.35 -3.74 5.68
N LYS A 163 3.62 -3.59 6.78
CA LYS A 163 3.02 -4.69 7.52
C LYS A 163 1.63 -4.98 6.97
N GLY A 164 1.41 -6.24 6.61
CA GLY A 164 0.11 -6.70 6.08
C GLY A 164 0.09 -6.85 4.56
N LYS A 165 -0.50 -7.95 4.12
CA LYS A 165 -0.53 -8.32 2.70
C LYS A 165 -1.44 -7.41 1.87
N ILE A 166 -2.62 -7.07 2.40
CA ILE A 166 -3.63 -6.26 1.68
C ILE A 166 -3.08 -4.87 1.37
N GLY A 167 -2.60 -4.13 2.37
CA GLY A 167 -2.02 -2.80 2.17
C GLY A 167 -0.83 -2.82 1.21
N SER A 168 0.00 -3.86 1.28
CA SER A 168 1.13 -4.04 0.35
C SER A 168 0.68 -4.30 -1.08
N ALA A 169 -0.37 -5.10 -1.28
CA ALA A 169 -0.95 -5.35 -2.60
C ALA A 169 -1.57 -4.08 -3.20
N MET A 170 -2.26 -3.28 -2.39
CA MET A 170 -2.83 -2.00 -2.81
C MET A 170 -1.75 -1.01 -3.24
N LEU A 171 -0.67 -0.88 -2.47
CA LEU A 171 0.48 -0.04 -2.84
C LEU A 171 1.16 -0.52 -4.13
N PHE A 172 1.34 -1.83 -4.26
CA PHE A 172 1.87 -2.43 -5.49
C PHE A 172 1.02 -2.02 -6.70
N TYR A 173 -0.30 -2.17 -6.60
CA TYR A 173 -1.24 -1.78 -7.65
C TYR A 173 -1.10 -0.29 -8.00
N MET A 174 -1.06 0.60 -6.99
CA MET A 174 -0.93 2.03 -7.22
C MET A 174 0.37 2.40 -7.96
N PHE A 175 1.53 1.90 -7.52
CA PHE A 175 2.79 2.14 -8.20
C PHE A 175 2.77 1.61 -9.65
N ARG A 176 2.21 0.42 -9.86
CA ARG A 176 2.07 -0.16 -11.20
C ARG A 176 1.15 0.65 -12.10
N SER A 177 0.03 1.16 -11.56
CA SER A 177 -0.89 2.02 -12.32
C SER A 177 -0.27 3.35 -12.76
N LEU A 178 0.80 3.79 -12.11
CA LEU A 178 1.61 4.95 -12.51
C LEU A 178 2.79 4.59 -13.42
N GLY A 179 2.83 3.38 -13.98
CA GLY A 179 3.88 2.93 -14.88
C GLY A 179 5.21 2.59 -14.21
N MET A 180 5.27 2.55 -12.87
CA MET A 180 6.48 2.21 -12.14
C MET A 180 6.68 0.70 -12.06
N ASN A 181 7.94 0.26 -12.12
CA ASN A 181 8.28 -1.14 -11.92
C ASN A 181 8.42 -1.45 -10.44
N VAL A 182 7.70 -2.48 -9.97
CA VAL A 182 7.68 -2.87 -8.57
C VAL A 182 8.03 -4.34 -8.44
N SER A 183 8.96 -4.64 -7.54
CA SER A 183 9.20 -6.00 -7.08
C SER A 183 8.79 -6.16 -5.62
N VAL A 184 8.28 -7.33 -5.29
CA VAL A 184 7.74 -7.65 -3.97
C VAL A 184 8.56 -8.78 -3.36
N ASN A 185 9.02 -8.59 -2.14
CA ASN A 185 9.73 -9.61 -1.38
C ASN A 185 9.15 -9.68 0.03
N THR A 186 8.88 -10.88 0.51
CA THR A 186 8.53 -11.12 1.91
C THR A 186 9.82 -11.27 2.73
N ARG A 187 9.87 -10.67 3.89
CA ARG A 187 11.00 -10.82 4.80
C ARG A 187 10.91 -12.16 5.53
N LYS A 188 11.97 -12.95 5.47
CA LYS A 188 12.05 -14.23 6.19
C LYS A 188 12.21 -14.05 7.71
N ASP A 189 12.86 -12.94 8.11
CA ASP A 189 13.18 -12.61 9.50
C ASP A 189 12.03 -11.91 10.25
N LYS A 190 11.04 -11.41 9.53
CA LYS A 190 9.89 -10.71 10.12
C LYS A 190 8.59 -11.13 9.43
N ALA A 191 7.80 -11.92 10.14
CA ALA A 191 6.50 -12.36 9.65
C ALA A 191 5.61 -11.16 9.28
N ASN A 192 4.85 -11.29 8.19
CA ASN A 192 3.90 -10.29 7.70
C ASN A 192 4.49 -8.94 7.23
N ILE A 193 5.83 -8.82 7.10
CA ILE A 193 6.44 -7.63 6.50
C ILE A 193 6.77 -7.90 5.04
N THR A 194 6.20 -7.07 4.18
CA THR A 194 6.42 -7.05 2.73
C THR A 194 7.32 -5.88 2.38
N LYS A 195 8.38 -6.15 1.63
CA LYS A 195 9.28 -5.14 1.08
C LYS A 195 8.91 -4.90 -0.37
N LEU A 196 8.55 -3.66 -0.70
CA LEU A 196 8.35 -3.18 -2.06
C LEU A 196 9.62 -2.46 -2.52
N THR A 197 10.14 -2.85 -3.67
CA THR A 197 11.25 -2.14 -4.32
C THR A 197 10.74 -1.61 -5.65
N ILE A 198 10.69 -0.28 -5.75
CA ILE A 198 10.18 0.45 -6.91
C ILE A 198 11.36 1.00 -7.69
N THR A 199 11.38 0.78 -8.99
CA THR A 199 12.43 1.24 -9.90
C THR A 199 11.84 2.00 -11.08
N SER A 200 12.54 3.03 -11.53
CA SER A 200 12.23 3.74 -12.78
C SER A 200 12.84 3.07 -14.00
N ASN A 201 13.74 2.10 -13.81
CA ASN A 201 14.42 1.42 -14.90
C ASN A 201 13.57 0.28 -15.45
N GLN A 202 13.67 0.03 -16.76
CA GLN A 202 13.04 -1.12 -17.39
C GLN A 202 13.48 -2.41 -16.70
N GLN A 203 12.54 -3.31 -16.47
CA GLN A 203 12.85 -4.62 -15.91
C GLN A 203 13.68 -5.40 -16.93
N ARG A 204 14.78 -6.00 -16.48
CA ARG A 204 15.64 -6.85 -17.33
C ARG A 204 14.94 -8.11 -17.82
N LYS A 205 13.84 -8.50 -17.19
CA LYS A 205 13.04 -9.71 -17.52
C LYS A 205 11.58 -9.33 -17.57
N HIS A 206 10.87 -9.88 -18.54
CA HIS A 206 9.43 -9.68 -18.67
C HIS A 206 8.73 -10.20 -17.40
N PRO A 207 7.80 -9.43 -16.78
CA PRO A 207 7.16 -9.79 -15.52
C PRO A 207 6.34 -11.08 -15.59
N ASN A 208 5.83 -11.41 -16.78
CA ASN A 208 4.98 -12.60 -17.01
C ASN A 208 5.78 -13.87 -17.33
N VAL A 209 7.11 -13.83 -17.31
CA VAL A 209 7.92 -15.02 -17.53
C VAL A 209 7.92 -15.86 -16.26
N ILE A 210 7.37 -17.06 -16.34
CA ILE A 210 7.41 -18.05 -15.26
C ILE A 210 8.86 -18.48 -15.07
N LYS A 211 9.43 -18.19 -13.91
CA LYS A 211 10.82 -18.54 -13.59
C LYS A 211 10.96 -19.92 -12.98
N LYS A 212 9.97 -20.34 -12.22
CA LYS A 212 10.00 -21.63 -11.53
C LYS A 212 8.58 -22.07 -11.14
N ILE A 213 8.33 -23.35 -11.30
CA ILE A 213 7.10 -24.01 -10.87
C ILE A 213 7.49 -24.98 -9.75
N TYR A 214 6.77 -24.90 -8.65
CA TYR A 214 6.91 -25.85 -7.54
C TYR A 214 5.60 -26.59 -7.36
N PRO A 215 5.61 -27.92 -7.27
CA PRO A 215 4.43 -28.64 -6.83
C PRO A 215 4.16 -28.28 -5.35
N LEU A 216 2.96 -27.86 -5.05
CA LEU A 216 2.50 -27.69 -3.69
C LEU A 216 1.75 -28.97 -3.32
N TYR A 217 2.38 -29.81 -2.55
CA TYR A 217 1.68 -30.93 -1.92
C TYR A 217 0.88 -30.35 -0.75
N SER A 218 -0.43 -30.22 -0.93
CA SER A 218 -1.30 -29.80 0.15
C SER A 218 -1.34 -30.91 1.21
N THR A 219 -0.97 -30.56 2.42
CA THR A 219 -1.19 -31.40 3.60
C THR A 219 -2.52 -31.07 4.29
N SER A 220 -3.27 -30.12 3.77
CA SER A 220 -4.57 -29.75 4.27
C SER A 220 -5.66 -30.37 3.41
N ASP A 221 -6.62 -31.03 4.07
CA ASP A 221 -7.88 -31.47 3.47
C ASP A 221 -8.74 -30.24 3.11
N ALA A 222 -8.32 -29.48 2.11
CA ALA A 222 -9.10 -28.37 1.59
C ALA A 222 -10.35 -28.95 0.91
N GLN A 223 -11.46 -29.03 1.66
CA GLN A 223 -12.73 -29.58 1.20
C GLN A 223 -13.45 -28.68 0.18
N TYR A 224 -12.99 -27.45 0.00
CA TYR A 224 -13.66 -26.46 -0.82
C TYR A 224 -12.71 -25.84 -1.82
N VAL A 225 -13.19 -25.74 -3.06
CA VAL A 225 -12.61 -24.92 -4.14
C VAL A 225 -13.50 -23.71 -4.29
N TYR A 226 -12.90 -22.54 -4.36
CA TYR A 226 -13.64 -21.28 -4.52
C TYR A 226 -13.45 -20.75 -5.94
N ASP A 227 -14.53 -20.31 -6.53
CA ASP A 227 -14.53 -19.60 -7.79
C ASP A 227 -14.97 -18.14 -7.57
N ILE A 228 -14.50 -17.24 -8.42
CA ILE A 228 -14.80 -15.80 -8.34
C ILE A 228 -15.38 -15.37 -9.66
N GLU A 229 -16.64 -15.00 -9.64
CA GLU A 229 -17.30 -14.38 -10.79
C GLU A 229 -17.14 -12.85 -10.72
N THR A 230 -16.82 -12.24 -11.86
CA THR A 230 -16.72 -10.80 -12.03
C THR A 230 -17.39 -10.40 -13.34
N GLU A 231 -17.87 -9.15 -13.44
CA GLU A 231 -18.53 -8.63 -14.66
C GLU A 231 -17.66 -8.80 -15.92
N THR A 232 -16.36 -8.71 -15.81
CA THR A 232 -15.41 -8.85 -16.92
C THR A 232 -14.88 -10.27 -17.11
N GLY A 233 -15.21 -11.19 -16.21
CA GLY A 233 -14.63 -12.53 -16.16
C GLY A 233 -13.15 -12.54 -15.77
N ASN A 234 -12.54 -11.39 -15.43
CA ASN A 234 -11.13 -11.30 -15.05
C ASN A 234 -11.00 -10.85 -13.61
N PHE A 235 -10.05 -11.42 -12.89
CA PHE A 235 -9.73 -10.98 -11.52
C PHE A 235 -8.23 -11.11 -11.22
N ASN A 236 -7.78 -10.35 -10.23
CA ASN A 236 -6.38 -10.34 -9.81
C ASN A 236 -6.18 -11.33 -8.65
N THR A 237 -5.36 -12.36 -8.88
CA THR A 237 -5.02 -13.37 -7.86
C THR A 237 -3.88 -12.96 -6.94
N GLY A 238 -3.30 -11.82 -7.15
CA GLY A 238 -2.18 -11.24 -6.41
C GLY A 238 -1.04 -10.82 -7.34
N TYR A 239 -0.24 -9.91 -6.86
CA TYR A 239 0.91 -9.25 -7.52
C TYR A 239 1.14 -9.63 -9.01
N PRO A 240 0.71 -8.85 -9.89
CA PRO A 240 0.35 -8.65 -11.26
C PRO A 240 -0.27 -9.83 -12.02
N LEU A 241 -0.71 -10.86 -11.39
CA LEU A 241 -1.35 -11.97 -12.08
C LEU A 241 -2.85 -11.71 -12.23
N ILE A 242 -3.26 -11.34 -13.44
CA ILE A 242 -4.66 -11.30 -13.84
C ILE A 242 -5.00 -12.62 -14.48
N VAL A 243 -6.01 -13.29 -13.96
CA VAL A 243 -6.54 -14.53 -14.52
C VAL A 243 -7.95 -14.27 -15.01
N LYS A 244 -8.34 -15.02 -16.02
CA LYS A 244 -9.73 -15.04 -16.51
C LYS A 244 -10.45 -16.18 -15.81
N ASN A 245 -11.63 -15.89 -15.28
CA ASN A 245 -12.51 -16.94 -14.83
C ASN A 245 -13.02 -17.74 -16.03
N THR A 246 -13.16 -19.04 -15.89
CA THR A 246 -13.68 -19.93 -16.92
C THR A 246 -14.50 -21.02 -16.25
N ASP A 247 -15.66 -21.32 -16.80
CA ASP A 247 -16.56 -22.36 -16.33
C ASP A 247 -15.99 -23.77 -16.57
N SER A 248 -14.96 -23.88 -17.42
CA SER A 248 -14.36 -25.15 -17.77
C SER A 248 -12.88 -25.01 -18.05
N VAL A 249 -12.10 -25.86 -17.44
CA VAL A 249 -10.65 -26.00 -17.71
C VAL A 249 -10.41 -27.33 -18.38
N PHE A 250 -9.98 -27.30 -19.63
CA PHE A 250 -9.57 -28.50 -20.33
C PHE A 250 -8.09 -28.73 -20.11
N PHE A 251 -7.77 -29.87 -19.52
CA PHE A 251 -6.40 -30.31 -19.36
C PHE A 251 -6.14 -31.48 -20.30
N THR A 252 -5.01 -31.45 -21.00
CA THR A 252 -4.45 -32.62 -21.59
C THR A 252 -3.25 -33.04 -20.75
N PHE A 253 -3.38 -34.14 -20.05
CA PHE A 253 -2.27 -34.73 -19.34
C PHE A 253 -1.59 -35.71 -20.28
N ASN A 254 -0.28 -35.53 -20.55
CA ASN A 254 0.54 -36.56 -21.16
C ASN A 254 0.86 -37.64 -20.11
N LEU A 255 -0.19 -38.30 -19.63
CA LEU A 255 -0.04 -39.36 -18.66
C LEU A 255 0.47 -40.64 -19.35
N SER A 256 1.40 -41.30 -18.72
CA SER A 256 1.88 -42.60 -19.12
C SER A 256 1.66 -43.57 -17.97
N ASP A 257 1.24 -44.78 -18.29
CA ASP A 257 1.15 -45.84 -17.33
C ASP A 257 2.54 -46.11 -16.71
N PRO A 258 2.67 -46.12 -15.38
CA PRO A 258 3.97 -46.30 -14.72
C PRO A 258 4.66 -47.62 -15.03
N SER A 259 3.89 -48.69 -15.30
CA SER A 259 4.37 -50.03 -15.54
C SER A 259 4.73 -50.31 -17.01
N THR A 260 3.86 -49.86 -17.92
CA THR A 260 4.02 -50.12 -19.35
C THR A 260 4.71 -49.02 -20.11
N LYS A 261 4.81 -47.80 -19.51
CA LYS A 261 5.28 -46.54 -20.15
C LYS A 261 4.44 -46.10 -21.36
N ASN A 262 3.34 -46.75 -21.61
CA ASN A 262 2.44 -46.40 -22.69
C ASN A 262 1.61 -45.17 -22.31
N LYS A 263 1.30 -44.33 -23.30
CA LYS A 263 0.45 -43.15 -23.12
C LYS A 263 -0.98 -43.60 -22.84
N ILE A 264 -1.56 -43.07 -21.74
CA ILE A 264 -2.95 -43.30 -21.40
C ILE A 264 -3.82 -42.36 -22.25
N VAL A 265 -4.78 -42.92 -22.99
CA VAL A 265 -5.69 -42.19 -23.89
C VAL A 265 -7.14 -42.62 -23.67
N GLY A 266 -8.07 -41.71 -23.87
CA GLY A 266 -9.50 -42.00 -23.83
C GLY A 266 -10.08 -42.18 -22.43
N TYR A 267 -10.99 -43.14 -22.30
CA TYR A 267 -11.79 -43.39 -21.10
C TYR A 267 -10.99 -44.00 -19.92
N ASP A 268 -9.76 -44.35 -20.12
CA ASP A 268 -8.88 -44.90 -19.08
C ASP A 268 -8.39 -43.79 -18.10
N LEU A 269 -8.86 -42.56 -18.27
CA LEU A 269 -8.57 -41.41 -17.41
C LEU A 269 -9.62 -41.20 -16.30
N THR A 270 -10.62 -42.07 -16.17
CA THR A 270 -11.69 -41.96 -15.16
C THR A 270 -11.38 -42.77 -13.91
#